data_c67f0ebb0f81c67b565a96937599e54c
#
_entry.id   c67f0ebb0f81c67b565a96937599e54c
#
_cell.length_a   1.000
_cell.length_b   1.000
_cell.length_c   1.000
_cell.angle_alpha   90.00
_cell.angle_beta   90.00
_cell.angle_gamma   90.00
#
_symmetry.space_group_name_H-M   'P 1'
#
loop_
_entity.id
_entity.type
_entity.pdbx_description
1 polymer ?
#
loop_
_entity_poly.entity_id
_entity_poly.type
_entity_poly.pdbx_seq_one_letter_code
_entity_poly.pdbx_strand_id
1 'polypeptide(L)'
;MKNLMIAVAVLLTMTACTDKSQQMVELAEMSLRQSVGEGSELKILGVSEPDSAFGTSYLTPDEKKATMATMKKVTEQIMSRTQNMTAFDPNDAYVIGLVGRQMRANSDLRSMLFECDKKGEWSGWKVKIDYEAHDGHGQDIRAERWFFLDKEGSVIFKTIEFPLP
;
A
#
# COMPACT_ATOMS: atom_id res chain seq x y z
N MET A 1 38.92 28.22 -1.64
CA MET A 1 38.43 27.46 -2.78
C MET A 1 38.10 25.99 -2.44
N LYS A 2 38.88 25.30 -1.59
CA LYS A 2 38.61 23.89 -1.20
C LYS A 2 37.25 23.71 -0.48
N ASN A 3 36.84 24.65 0.39
CA ASN A 3 35.59 24.56 1.15
C ASN A 3 34.37 24.86 0.28
N LEU A 4 34.51 25.60 -0.83
CA LEU A 4 33.42 25.87 -1.76
C LEU A 4 33.10 24.64 -2.60
N MET A 5 34.10 23.85 -3.00
CA MET A 5 33.88 22.61 -3.74
C MET A 5 33.17 21.53 -2.92
N ILE A 6 33.43 21.46 -1.60
CA ILE A 6 32.77 20.49 -0.71
C ILE A 6 31.28 20.87 -0.54
N ALA A 7 30.95 22.16 -0.42
CA ALA A 7 29.57 22.61 -0.31
C ALA A 7 28.74 22.33 -1.58
N VAL A 8 29.35 22.48 -2.77
CA VAL A 8 28.69 22.18 -4.05
C VAL A 8 28.45 20.67 -4.23
N ALA A 9 29.41 19.82 -3.81
CA ALA A 9 29.26 18.37 -3.88
C ALA A 9 28.15 17.85 -2.97
N VAL A 10 27.99 18.43 -1.77
CA VAL A 10 26.89 18.07 -0.83
C VAL A 10 25.53 18.51 -1.37
N LEU A 11 25.42 19.65 -2.02
CA LEU A 11 24.19 20.13 -2.64
C LEU A 11 23.76 19.23 -3.83
N LEU A 12 24.70 18.78 -4.65
CA LEU A 12 24.42 17.90 -5.80
C LEU A 12 23.96 16.51 -5.37
N THR A 13 24.43 15.99 -4.24
CA THR A 13 23.96 14.70 -3.71
C THR A 13 22.56 14.74 -3.13
N MET A 14 22.13 15.86 -2.58
CA MET A 14 20.77 16.02 -2.06
C MET A 14 19.71 16.08 -3.17
N THR A 15 20.00 16.75 -4.29
CA THR A 15 19.06 16.82 -5.42
C THR A 15 18.87 15.47 -6.10
N ALA A 16 19.93 14.67 -6.26
CA ALA A 16 19.84 13.35 -6.86
C ALA A 16 19.03 12.35 -6.01
N CYS A 17 19.07 12.45 -4.69
CA CYS A 17 18.25 11.63 -3.79
C CYS A 17 16.77 12.01 -3.84
N THR A 18 16.46 13.30 -3.95
CA THR A 18 15.08 13.80 -4.03
C THR A 18 14.42 13.33 -5.34
N ASP A 19 15.13 13.40 -6.46
CA ASP A 19 14.65 12.93 -7.76
C ASP A 19 14.34 11.42 -7.73
N LYS A 20 15.20 10.60 -7.13
CA LYS A 20 14.97 9.16 -7.05
C LYS A 20 13.78 8.80 -6.16
N SER A 21 13.61 9.47 -5.04
CA SER A 21 12.45 9.28 -4.17
C SER A 21 11.16 9.63 -4.90
N GLN A 22 11.14 10.74 -5.60
CA GLN A 22 9.99 11.16 -6.38
C GLN A 22 9.66 10.18 -7.51
N GLN A 23 10.67 9.67 -8.22
CA GLN A 23 10.49 8.66 -9.27
C GLN A 23 9.81 7.38 -8.75
N MET A 24 10.19 6.90 -7.56
CA MET A 24 9.56 5.73 -6.94
C MET A 24 8.09 5.98 -6.58
N VAL A 25 7.77 7.16 -6.07
CA VAL A 25 6.39 7.58 -5.78
C VAL A 25 5.57 7.66 -7.06
N GLU A 26 6.09 8.32 -8.09
CA GLU A 26 5.42 8.44 -9.41
C GLU A 26 5.17 7.05 -10.04
N LEU A 27 6.12 6.13 -9.93
CA LEU A 27 5.97 4.75 -10.40
C LEU A 27 4.85 4.01 -9.65
N ALA A 28 4.78 4.17 -8.32
CA ALA A 28 3.73 3.57 -7.49
C ALA A 28 2.35 4.16 -7.83
N GLU A 29 2.24 5.48 -8.00
CA GLU A 29 0.99 6.14 -8.41
C GLU A 29 0.53 5.71 -9.80
N MET A 30 1.45 5.62 -10.75
CA MET A 30 1.16 5.15 -12.11
C MET A 30 0.64 3.71 -12.09
N SER A 31 1.28 2.83 -11.33
CA SER A 31 0.86 1.44 -11.15
C SER A 31 -0.52 1.36 -10.50
N LEU A 32 -0.81 2.22 -9.50
CA LEU A 32 -2.13 2.30 -8.89
C LEU A 32 -3.19 2.68 -9.92
N ARG A 33 -2.98 3.75 -10.69
CA ARG A 33 -3.90 4.22 -11.73
C ARG A 33 -4.21 3.14 -12.77
N GLN A 34 -3.19 2.41 -13.21
CA GLN A 34 -3.36 1.30 -14.15
C GLN A 34 -4.18 0.14 -13.55
N SER A 35 -4.03 -0.13 -12.27
CA SER A 35 -4.69 -1.26 -11.59
C SER A 35 -6.16 -1.00 -11.25
N VAL A 36 -6.54 0.26 -11.06
CA VAL A 36 -7.92 0.65 -10.75
C VAL A 36 -8.79 0.66 -12.02
N GLY A 37 -8.16 0.74 -13.21
CA GLY A 37 -8.83 0.66 -14.50
C GLY A 37 -9.19 2.02 -15.11
N GLU A 38 -9.29 2.04 -16.42
CA GLU A 38 -9.70 3.22 -17.17
C GLU A 38 -11.18 3.53 -16.89
N GLY A 39 -11.47 4.79 -16.62
CA GLY A 39 -12.84 5.26 -16.32
C GLY A 39 -13.23 5.23 -14.84
N SER A 40 -12.38 4.70 -13.97
CA SER A 40 -12.61 4.77 -12.53
C SER A 40 -12.15 6.14 -11.99
N GLU A 41 -12.97 6.73 -11.12
CA GLU A 41 -12.54 7.92 -10.36
C GLU A 41 -11.60 7.49 -9.25
N LEU A 42 -10.31 7.88 -9.36
CA LEU A 42 -9.29 7.62 -8.36
C LEU A 42 -8.91 8.90 -7.62
N LYS A 43 -9.02 8.86 -6.30
CA LYS A 43 -8.58 9.91 -5.39
C LYS A 43 -7.50 9.37 -4.46
N ILE A 44 -6.29 9.89 -4.59
CA ILE A 44 -5.20 9.60 -3.67
C ILE A 44 -5.40 10.43 -2.40
N LEU A 45 -5.43 9.76 -1.24
CA LEU A 45 -5.62 10.36 0.08
C LEU A 45 -4.29 10.67 0.75
N GLY A 46 -3.28 9.85 0.51
CA GLY A 46 -1.95 10.03 1.06
C GLY A 46 -0.94 9.09 0.40
N VAL A 47 0.31 9.54 0.35
CA VAL A 47 1.44 8.76 -0.16
C VAL A 47 2.56 8.84 0.87
N SER A 48 3.14 7.69 1.22
CA SER A 48 4.33 7.68 2.08
C SER A 48 5.57 8.05 1.29
N GLU A 49 6.57 8.59 1.97
CA GLU A 49 7.92 8.59 1.43
C GLU A 49 8.39 7.13 1.22
N PRO A 50 9.28 6.89 0.24
CA PRO A 50 9.90 5.58 0.08
C PRO A 50 10.70 5.20 1.34
N ASP A 51 10.44 4.00 1.86
CA ASP A 51 11.14 3.41 2.99
C ASP A 51 11.82 2.10 2.59
N SER A 52 12.81 1.68 3.36
CA SER A 52 13.55 0.45 3.09
C SER A 52 12.66 -0.79 3.19
N ALA A 53 12.67 -1.63 2.15
CA ALA A 53 12.06 -2.94 2.14
C ALA A 53 13.07 -4.04 2.45
N PHE A 54 12.61 -5.11 3.07
CA PHE A 54 13.43 -6.26 3.45
C PHE A 54 12.69 -7.56 3.08
N GLY A 55 13.42 -8.56 2.60
CA GLY A 55 12.81 -9.79 2.10
C GLY A 55 11.80 -9.52 0.98
N THR A 56 10.72 -10.29 0.90
CA THR A 56 9.70 -10.15 -0.14
C THR A 56 8.58 -9.18 0.22
N SER A 57 8.30 -8.97 1.51
CA SER A 57 7.20 -8.12 1.98
C SER A 57 7.24 -7.92 3.49
N TYR A 58 8.41 -7.67 4.05
CA TYR A 58 8.55 -7.45 5.47
C TYR A 58 7.89 -6.14 5.91
N LEU A 59 7.00 -6.23 6.89
CA LEU A 59 6.48 -5.09 7.63
C LEU A 59 7.12 -5.04 9.02
N THR A 60 7.45 -3.85 9.47
CA THR A 60 7.92 -3.62 10.84
C THR A 60 6.84 -4.01 11.86
N PRO A 61 7.18 -4.24 13.12
CA PRO A 61 6.19 -4.53 14.16
C PRO A 61 5.08 -3.48 14.27
N ASP A 62 5.42 -2.19 14.10
CA ASP A 62 4.43 -1.11 14.15
C ASP A 62 3.52 -1.10 12.91
N GLU A 63 4.06 -1.33 11.73
CA GLU A 63 3.27 -1.48 10.50
C GLU A 63 2.34 -2.68 10.58
N LYS A 64 2.81 -3.84 11.07
CA LYS A 64 1.98 -5.03 11.32
C LYS A 64 0.84 -4.72 12.27
N LYS A 65 1.15 -4.05 13.39
CA LYS A 65 0.14 -3.65 14.37
C LYS A 65 -0.90 -2.70 13.80
N ALA A 66 -0.47 -1.70 13.03
CA ALA A 66 -1.36 -0.75 12.36
C ALA A 66 -2.28 -1.45 11.35
N THR A 67 -1.72 -2.31 10.49
CA THR A 67 -2.48 -3.08 9.50
C THR A 67 -3.49 -4.02 10.19
N MET A 68 -3.09 -4.74 11.24
CA MET A 68 -4.00 -5.60 12.00
C MET A 68 -5.14 -4.80 12.66
N ALA A 69 -4.85 -3.62 13.20
CA ALA A 69 -5.88 -2.75 13.79
C ALA A 69 -6.87 -2.25 12.72
N THR A 70 -6.38 -1.90 11.53
CA THR A 70 -7.21 -1.52 10.38
C THR A 70 -8.11 -2.68 9.95
N MET A 71 -7.54 -3.88 9.78
CA MET A 71 -8.28 -5.08 9.39
C MET A 71 -9.37 -5.44 10.40
N LYS A 72 -9.12 -5.23 11.70
CA LYS A 72 -10.12 -5.40 12.74
C LYS A 72 -11.29 -4.42 12.57
N LYS A 73 -11.02 -3.15 12.31
CA LYS A 73 -12.07 -2.13 12.07
C LYS A 73 -12.92 -2.47 10.85
N VAL A 74 -12.30 -2.95 9.76
CA VAL A 74 -13.05 -3.41 8.57
C VAL A 74 -13.96 -4.60 8.90
N THR A 75 -13.47 -5.55 9.71
CA THR A 75 -14.29 -6.66 10.19
C THR A 75 -15.49 -6.14 11.01
N GLU A 76 -15.26 -5.21 11.93
CA GLU A 76 -16.33 -4.58 12.74
C GLU A 76 -17.35 -3.84 11.86
N GLN A 77 -16.90 -3.17 10.79
CA GLN A 77 -17.77 -2.51 9.82
C GLN A 77 -18.66 -3.53 9.08
N ILE A 78 -18.08 -4.64 8.60
CA ILE A 78 -18.83 -5.73 7.94
C ILE A 78 -19.87 -6.30 8.93
N MET A 79 -19.47 -6.64 10.14
CA MET A 79 -20.36 -7.21 11.16
C MET A 79 -21.49 -6.25 11.54
N SER A 80 -21.19 -4.95 11.70
CA SER A 80 -22.21 -3.94 11.96
C SER A 80 -23.23 -3.84 10.82
N ARG A 81 -22.76 -3.81 9.57
CA ARG A 81 -23.62 -3.66 8.39
C ARG A 81 -24.47 -4.90 8.11
N THR A 82 -24.00 -6.07 8.50
CA THR A 82 -24.69 -7.35 8.34
C THR A 82 -25.42 -7.81 9.62
N GLN A 83 -25.53 -6.97 10.66
CA GLN A 83 -26.08 -7.32 11.96
C GLN A 83 -25.51 -8.66 12.49
N ASN A 84 -24.17 -8.73 12.54
CA ASN A 84 -23.43 -9.96 12.89
C ASN A 84 -23.77 -11.14 11.98
N MET A 85 -23.85 -10.91 10.67
CA MET A 85 -24.19 -11.89 9.62
C MET A 85 -25.63 -12.42 9.64
N THR A 86 -26.49 -11.92 10.52
CA THR A 86 -27.92 -12.32 10.55
C THR A 86 -28.75 -11.64 9.47
N ALA A 87 -28.31 -10.48 8.99
CA ALA A 87 -28.94 -9.71 7.90
C ALA A 87 -27.98 -9.56 6.70
N PHE A 88 -27.27 -10.65 6.36
CA PHE A 88 -26.42 -10.65 5.19
C PHE A 88 -27.26 -10.69 3.90
N ASP A 89 -27.14 -9.65 3.07
CA ASP A 89 -27.76 -9.60 1.74
C ASP A 89 -26.72 -9.98 0.67
N PRO A 90 -26.90 -11.10 -0.06
CA PRO A 90 -26.00 -11.48 -1.14
C PRO A 90 -26.09 -10.56 -2.36
N ASN A 91 -27.01 -9.61 -2.41
CA ASN A 91 -27.09 -8.60 -3.46
C ASN A 91 -26.49 -7.25 -3.05
N ASP A 92 -26.04 -7.07 -1.79
CA ASP A 92 -25.29 -5.88 -1.37
C ASP A 92 -23.86 -5.94 -1.96
N ALA A 93 -23.70 -5.37 -3.17
CA ALA A 93 -22.44 -5.38 -3.90
C ALA A 93 -21.28 -4.76 -3.09
N TYR A 94 -21.57 -3.75 -2.28
CA TYR A 94 -20.55 -3.13 -1.41
C TYR A 94 -20.04 -4.12 -0.35
N VAL A 95 -20.96 -4.79 0.37
CA VAL A 95 -20.58 -5.76 1.40
C VAL A 95 -19.85 -6.95 0.78
N ILE A 96 -20.34 -7.50 -0.33
CA ILE A 96 -19.68 -8.59 -1.04
C ILE A 96 -18.26 -8.19 -1.49
N GLY A 97 -18.11 -7.02 -2.09
CA GLY A 97 -16.82 -6.50 -2.50
C GLY A 97 -15.85 -6.31 -1.32
N LEU A 98 -16.35 -5.73 -0.22
CA LEU A 98 -15.56 -5.50 0.99
C LEU A 98 -15.13 -6.81 1.66
N VAL A 99 -16.02 -7.79 1.77
CA VAL A 99 -15.72 -9.15 2.29
C VAL A 99 -14.64 -9.81 1.42
N GLY A 100 -14.80 -9.77 0.09
CA GLY A 100 -13.82 -10.36 -0.83
C GLY A 100 -12.43 -9.72 -0.70
N ARG A 101 -12.34 -8.40 -0.59
CA ARG A 101 -11.07 -7.69 -0.34
C ARG A 101 -10.49 -8.04 1.03
N GLN A 102 -11.33 -8.10 2.07
CA GLN A 102 -10.93 -8.49 3.41
C GLN A 102 -10.35 -9.91 3.45
N MET A 103 -10.95 -10.86 2.74
CA MET A 103 -10.45 -12.23 2.68
C MET A 103 -9.07 -12.31 1.99
N ARG A 104 -8.88 -11.59 0.88
CA ARG A 104 -7.57 -11.50 0.21
C ARG A 104 -6.52 -10.87 1.12
N ALA A 105 -6.84 -9.73 1.72
CA ALA A 105 -5.96 -9.03 2.65
C ALA A 105 -5.56 -9.89 3.86
N ASN A 106 -6.48 -10.68 4.40
CA ASN A 106 -6.18 -11.63 5.48
C ASN A 106 -5.23 -12.75 5.02
N SER A 107 -5.38 -13.24 3.78
CA SER A 107 -4.47 -14.23 3.21
C SER A 107 -3.06 -13.65 3.04
N ASP A 108 -2.95 -12.45 2.48
CA ASP A 108 -1.67 -11.76 2.31
C ASP A 108 -1.00 -11.46 3.65
N LEU A 109 -1.75 -10.95 4.63
CA LEU A 109 -1.24 -10.68 5.97
C LEU A 109 -0.75 -11.96 6.65
N ARG A 110 -1.48 -13.07 6.50
CA ARG A 110 -1.07 -14.36 7.04
C ARG A 110 0.24 -14.84 6.42
N SER A 111 0.36 -14.77 5.10
CA SER A 111 1.61 -15.11 4.39
C SER A 111 2.77 -14.26 4.89
N MET A 112 2.57 -12.96 5.05
CA MET A 112 3.59 -12.04 5.56
C MET A 112 4.02 -12.36 7.00
N LEU A 113 3.09 -12.81 7.85
CA LEU A 113 3.38 -13.20 9.23
C LEU A 113 4.18 -14.51 9.29
N PHE A 114 3.89 -15.48 8.43
CA PHE A 114 4.57 -16.78 8.41
C PHE A 114 5.89 -16.76 7.65
N GLU A 115 5.95 -16.08 6.51
CA GLU A 115 7.12 -16.06 5.63
C GLU A 115 8.16 -15.02 6.05
N CYS A 116 7.75 -13.95 6.70
CA CYS A 116 8.57 -12.77 7.01
C CYS A 116 8.70 -12.51 8.51
N ASP A 117 8.76 -13.56 9.34
CA ASP A 117 8.97 -13.43 10.80
C ASP A 117 10.33 -12.80 11.14
N LYS A 118 11.30 -12.91 10.23
CA LYS A 118 12.60 -12.27 10.32
C LYS A 118 12.72 -11.16 9.27
N LYS A 119 13.37 -10.07 9.63
CA LYS A 119 13.54 -8.88 8.78
C LYS A 119 14.12 -9.20 7.39
N GLY A 120 14.96 -10.24 7.27
CA GLY A 120 15.62 -10.62 6.02
C GLY A 120 16.70 -9.61 5.58
N GLU A 121 17.25 -9.82 4.38
CA GLU A 121 18.17 -8.88 3.75
C GLU A 121 17.41 -7.71 3.11
N TRP A 122 18.08 -6.57 2.97
CA TRP A 122 17.53 -5.43 2.25
C TRP A 122 17.25 -5.81 0.78
N SER A 123 16.00 -5.65 0.39
CA SER A 123 15.52 -6.06 -0.94
C SER A 123 15.20 -4.88 -1.87
N GLY A 124 15.12 -3.68 -1.34
CA GLY A 124 14.80 -2.49 -2.09
C GLY A 124 13.96 -1.49 -1.28
N TRP A 125 12.89 -1.01 -1.87
CA TRP A 125 12.09 0.08 -1.34
C TRP A 125 10.62 -0.32 -1.22
N LYS A 126 9.86 0.37 -0.36
CA LYS A 126 8.42 0.26 -0.28
C LYS A 126 7.79 1.64 -0.24
N VAL A 127 6.66 1.78 -0.91
CA VAL A 127 5.81 2.97 -0.91
C VAL A 127 4.39 2.54 -0.57
N LYS A 128 3.72 3.27 0.32
CA LYS A 128 2.32 3.04 0.66
C LYS A 128 1.46 4.17 0.10
N ILE A 129 0.34 3.83 -0.53
CA ILE A 129 -0.64 4.78 -1.01
C ILE A 129 -1.99 4.47 -0.39
N ASP A 130 -2.58 5.46 0.28
CA ASP A 130 -3.95 5.43 0.76
C ASP A 130 -4.83 6.09 -0.30
N TYR A 131 -5.93 5.44 -0.71
CA TYR A 131 -6.73 5.92 -1.81
C TYR A 131 -8.22 5.57 -1.68
N GLU A 132 -9.04 6.32 -2.38
CA GLU A 132 -10.43 6.02 -2.70
C GLU A 132 -10.56 5.84 -4.20
N ALA A 133 -11.35 4.85 -4.61
CA ALA A 133 -11.68 4.65 -6.01
C ALA A 133 -13.15 4.29 -6.14
N HIS A 134 -13.78 4.81 -7.19
CA HIS A 134 -15.11 4.40 -7.59
C HIS A 134 -14.96 3.52 -8.83
N ASP A 135 -15.26 2.24 -8.69
CA ASP A 135 -15.19 1.34 -9.82
C ASP A 135 -16.38 1.57 -10.77
N GLY A 136 -16.22 1.23 -12.04
CA GLY A 136 -17.28 1.41 -13.05
C GLY A 136 -18.55 0.57 -12.78
N HIS A 137 -18.59 -0.23 -11.73
CA HIS A 137 -19.73 -1.03 -11.26
C HIS A 137 -20.44 -0.42 -10.05
N GLY A 138 -20.08 0.81 -9.66
CA GLY A 138 -20.73 1.54 -8.57
C GLY A 138 -20.24 1.16 -7.18
N GLN A 139 -19.08 0.54 -7.06
CA GLN A 139 -18.51 0.21 -5.76
C GLN A 139 -17.47 1.26 -5.34
N ASP A 140 -17.68 1.83 -4.15
CA ASP A 140 -16.69 2.65 -3.51
C ASP A 140 -15.63 1.76 -2.85
N ILE A 141 -14.38 1.96 -3.25
CA ILE A 141 -13.22 1.28 -2.69
C ILE A 141 -12.45 2.30 -1.87
N ARG A 142 -12.18 2.00 -0.61
CA ARG A 142 -11.21 2.72 0.18
C ARG A 142 -10.18 1.72 0.66
N ALA A 143 -8.91 1.97 0.34
CA ALA A 143 -7.84 1.01 0.62
C ALA A 143 -6.48 1.70 0.82
N GLU A 144 -5.58 0.99 1.49
CA GLU A 144 -4.15 1.24 1.43
C GLU A 144 -3.49 0.18 0.56
N ARG A 145 -2.58 0.60 -0.33
CA ARG A 145 -1.79 -0.32 -1.16
C ARG A 145 -0.32 -0.09 -0.95
N TRP A 146 0.38 -1.20 -0.71
CA TRP A 146 1.81 -1.24 -0.54
C TRP A 146 2.46 -1.68 -1.84
N PHE A 147 3.46 -0.93 -2.30
CA PHE A 147 4.26 -1.21 -3.48
C PHE A 147 5.68 -1.53 -3.03
N PHE A 148 6.18 -2.69 -3.39
CA PHE A 148 7.54 -3.14 -3.12
C PHE A 148 8.35 -3.03 -4.41
N LEU A 149 9.42 -2.23 -4.36
CA LEU A 149 10.28 -1.91 -5.49
C LEU A 149 11.65 -2.55 -5.29
N ASP A 150 12.32 -2.81 -6.39
CA ASP A 150 13.69 -3.30 -6.42
C ASP A 150 14.69 -2.31 -5.77
N LYS A 151 15.96 -2.73 -5.67
CA LYS A 151 17.04 -1.91 -5.07
C LYS A 151 17.29 -0.62 -5.84
N GLU A 152 17.09 -0.65 -7.13
CA GLU A 152 17.20 0.49 -8.02
C GLU A 152 16.01 1.43 -7.92
N GLY A 153 14.87 0.99 -7.38
CA GLY A 153 13.62 1.74 -7.28
C GLY A 153 12.92 1.91 -8.63
N SER A 154 13.20 1.01 -9.57
CA SER A 154 12.77 1.11 -10.97
C SER A 154 11.70 0.09 -11.37
N VAL A 155 11.52 -0.97 -10.59
CA VAL A 155 10.57 -2.05 -10.87
C VAL A 155 9.77 -2.38 -9.61
N ILE A 156 8.44 -2.39 -9.73
CA ILE A 156 7.54 -2.93 -8.71
C ILE A 156 7.45 -4.44 -8.89
N PHE A 157 7.95 -5.21 -7.93
CA PHE A 157 7.92 -6.66 -7.99
C PHE A 157 6.79 -7.30 -7.19
N LYS A 158 6.18 -6.54 -6.25
CA LYS A 158 5.05 -7.01 -5.44
C LYS A 158 4.16 -5.85 -5.03
N THR A 159 2.86 -6.12 -4.97
CA THR A 159 1.87 -5.20 -4.36
C THR A 159 0.99 -5.97 -3.39
N ILE A 160 0.56 -5.30 -2.33
CA ILE A 160 -0.37 -5.82 -1.35
C ILE A 160 -1.39 -4.73 -1.05
N GLU A 161 -2.65 -5.11 -0.91
CA GLU A 161 -3.73 -4.17 -0.64
C GLU A 161 -4.51 -4.56 0.60
N PHE A 162 -4.79 -3.57 1.45
CA PHE A 162 -5.63 -3.72 2.63
C PHE A 162 -6.81 -2.75 2.53
N PRO A 163 -8.06 -3.23 2.65
CA PRO A 163 -9.21 -2.33 2.72
C PRO A 163 -9.13 -1.43 3.95
N LEU A 164 -9.58 -0.19 3.80
CA LEU A 164 -9.76 0.78 4.87
C LEU A 164 -11.25 0.89 5.24
N PRO A 165 -11.56 1.19 6.51
CA PRO A 165 -12.92 1.38 6.98
C PRO A 165 -13.54 2.68 6.49
#